data_9b715c443f4717d9d502ad95f329085f
#
_entry.id   9b715c443f4717d9d502ad95f329085f
#
_cell.length_a   1.000
_cell.length_b   1.000
_cell.length_c   1.000
_cell.angle_alpha   90.00
_cell.angle_beta   90.00
_cell.angle_gamma   90.00
#
_symmetry.space_group_name_H-M   'P 1'
#
loop_
_entity.id
_entity.type
_entity.pdbx_description
1 polymer ?
#
loop_
_entity_poly.entity_id
_entity_poly.type
_entity_poly.pdbx_seq_one_letter_code
_entity_poly.pdbx_strand_id
1 'polypeptide(L)'
;RAGDRLDRLCTVTQPNIANPSPSAAPTSGSWDYAEDFVRPDDALRTAREQSVALGVSTISNGAATALRFLTRAVKAQAVVEIGTGTGVSALAMFEGMGSEGIITSIDMQVDQQAAARKAFVDAGIRSNRFRLIAGAPLDVLPKLRDGAYDMVFVNGDKLEYVEYVAQALRLLRHGGVVVLNDALWKNLVADADNEDDETVIIREALAAVAETEEFTSVLLPVGDGLLAAIKE
;
A
#
# COMPACT_ATOMS: atom_id res chain seq x y z
N ARG A 1 21.29 51.08 -47.90
CA ARG A 1 21.96 50.98 -46.60
C ARG A 1 20.89 50.62 -45.57
N ALA A 2 20.63 49.31 -45.55
CA ALA A 2 19.81 48.67 -44.50
C ALA A 2 20.79 47.92 -43.62
N GLY A 3 20.85 48.21 -42.37
CA GLY A 3 21.73 47.56 -41.43
C GLY A 3 21.76 48.40 -40.16
N ASP A 4 21.00 48.05 -39.17
CA ASP A 4 21.23 48.39 -37.76
C ASP A 4 19.88 48.54 -37.00
N ARG A 5 19.18 47.47 -36.81
CA ARG A 5 18.06 47.45 -35.86
C ARG A 5 17.66 46.02 -35.49
N LEU A 6 18.57 45.23 -34.98
CA LEU A 6 18.23 43.93 -34.39
C LEU A 6 19.25 43.53 -33.30
N ASP A 7 19.42 44.37 -32.27
CA ASP A 7 20.17 43.96 -31.08
C ASP A 7 19.66 44.75 -29.85
N ARG A 8 18.40 44.56 -29.55
CA ARG A 8 17.88 44.79 -28.18
C ARG A 8 16.98 43.62 -27.81
N LEU A 9 17.54 42.42 -27.78
CA LEU A 9 16.91 41.33 -27.06
C LEU A 9 17.08 41.60 -25.59
N CYS A 10 15.94 41.85 -24.95
CA CYS A 10 15.80 41.88 -23.51
C CYS A 10 16.55 40.75 -22.85
N THR A 11 17.66 41.06 -22.20
CA THR A 11 18.18 40.20 -21.14
C THR A 11 17.21 40.20 -20.00
N VAL A 12 16.25 39.26 -20.05
CA VAL A 12 15.46 38.91 -18.87
C VAL A 12 16.43 38.28 -17.90
N THR A 13 16.91 39.06 -16.94
CA THR A 13 17.63 38.57 -15.77
C THR A 13 16.65 37.62 -15.07
N GLN A 14 16.87 36.33 -15.22
CA GLN A 14 16.15 35.35 -14.41
C GLN A 14 16.40 35.69 -12.93
N PRO A 15 15.35 35.82 -12.10
CA PRO A 15 15.57 35.99 -10.69
C PRO A 15 16.39 34.78 -10.21
N ASN A 16 17.49 35.06 -9.52
CA ASN A 16 18.28 34.05 -8.85
C ASN A 16 17.39 33.42 -7.78
N ILE A 17 16.63 32.38 -8.17
CA ILE A 17 15.89 31.56 -7.21
C ILE A 17 16.98 30.84 -6.43
N ALA A 18 17.36 31.39 -5.30
CA ALA A 18 18.22 30.70 -4.35
C ALA A 18 17.58 29.32 -4.13
N ASN A 19 18.31 28.25 -4.46
CA ASN A 19 17.86 26.90 -4.14
C ASN A 19 17.46 26.92 -2.66
N PRO A 20 16.23 26.57 -2.31
CA PRO A 20 15.87 26.48 -0.92
C PRO A 20 16.89 25.56 -0.26
N SER A 21 17.42 25.98 0.89
CA SER A 21 18.28 25.12 1.69
C SER A 21 17.63 23.77 1.76
N PRO A 22 18.35 22.66 1.53
CA PRO A 22 17.73 21.33 1.59
C PRO A 22 17.03 21.24 2.95
N SER A 23 15.73 20.94 2.94
CA SER A 23 14.97 20.76 4.18
C SER A 23 15.72 19.70 4.99
N ALA A 24 15.87 19.92 6.30
CA ALA A 24 16.51 18.92 7.15
C ALA A 24 15.77 17.58 6.97
N ALA A 25 16.52 16.49 6.81
CA ALA A 25 15.93 15.15 6.75
C ALA A 25 15.08 14.92 8.00
N PRO A 26 13.92 14.25 7.89
CA PRO A 26 13.11 13.92 9.05
C PRO A 26 13.94 13.15 10.08
N THR A 27 13.77 13.49 11.35
CA THR A 27 14.38 12.76 12.47
C THR A 27 13.53 11.54 12.82
N SER A 28 14.08 10.59 13.60
CA SER A 28 13.29 9.47 14.15
C SER A 28 12.05 9.97 14.91
N GLY A 29 12.19 11.03 15.72
CA GLY A 29 11.04 11.62 16.41
C GLY A 29 9.97 12.20 15.48
N SER A 30 10.34 12.70 14.30
CA SER A 30 9.36 13.13 13.28
C SER A 30 8.63 11.94 12.67
N TRP A 31 9.32 10.83 12.46
CA TRP A 31 8.72 9.58 11.98
C TRP A 31 7.77 8.99 13.03
N ASP A 32 8.19 8.89 14.29
CA ASP A 32 7.37 8.41 15.38
C ASP A 32 6.09 9.26 15.53
N TYR A 33 6.23 10.59 15.43
CA TYR A 33 5.08 11.50 15.45
C TYR A 33 4.12 11.25 14.30
N ALA A 34 4.64 11.02 13.08
CA ALA A 34 3.81 10.74 11.90
C ALA A 34 3.09 9.39 12.02
N GLU A 35 3.78 8.36 12.51
CA GLU A 35 3.20 7.03 12.76
C GLU A 35 2.06 7.08 13.78
N ASP A 36 2.18 7.89 14.82
CA ASP A 36 1.20 8.01 15.92
C ASP A 36 0.21 9.16 15.74
N PHE A 37 0.25 9.89 14.62
CA PHE A 37 -0.58 11.07 14.38
C PHE A 37 -2.08 10.77 14.45
N VAL A 38 -2.50 9.64 13.89
CA VAL A 38 -3.88 9.14 14.02
C VAL A 38 -3.86 7.94 14.95
N ARG A 39 -4.56 8.03 16.07
CA ARG A 39 -4.66 6.92 17.02
C ARG A 39 -5.57 5.83 16.50
N PRO A 40 -5.17 4.54 16.64
CA PRO A 40 -6.05 3.42 16.29
C PRO A 40 -7.28 3.40 17.20
N ASP A 41 -8.41 2.97 16.68
CA ASP A 41 -9.60 2.70 17.46
C ASP A 41 -9.43 1.45 18.35
N ASP A 42 -10.44 1.15 19.16
CA ASP A 42 -10.38 0.03 20.09
C ASP A 42 -10.35 -1.33 19.39
N ALA A 43 -11.02 -1.46 18.24
CA ALA A 43 -11.05 -2.71 17.48
C ALA A 43 -9.67 -3.01 16.88
N LEU A 44 -9.05 -2.00 16.26
CA LEU A 44 -7.71 -2.13 15.68
C LEU A 44 -6.65 -2.41 16.75
N ARG A 45 -6.74 -1.73 17.89
CA ARG A 45 -5.85 -1.97 19.03
C ARG A 45 -5.98 -3.40 19.56
N THR A 46 -7.21 -3.87 19.79
CA THR A 46 -7.47 -5.23 20.27
C THR A 46 -6.95 -6.28 19.28
N ALA A 47 -7.16 -6.08 17.98
CA ALA A 47 -6.65 -6.99 16.95
C ALA A 47 -5.10 -7.06 16.95
N ARG A 48 -4.41 -5.92 17.17
CA ARG A 48 -2.95 -5.88 17.30
C ARG A 48 -2.46 -6.63 18.54
N GLU A 49 -3.11 -6.43 19.68
CA GLU A 49 -2.78 -7.15 20.93
C GLU A 49 -2.93 -8.66 20.75
N GLN A 50 -3.98 -9.11 20.06
CA GLN A 50 -4.17 -10.52 19.72
C GLN A 50 -3.09 -11.04 18.76
N SER A 51 -2.66 -10.22 17.79
CA SER A 51 -1.57 -10.57 16.87
C SER A 51 -0.26 -10.80 17.61
N VAL A 52 0.09 -9.91 18.53
CA VAL A 52 1.29 -10.04 19.36
C VAL A 52 1.24 -11.34 20.18
N ALA A 53 0.09 -11.67 20.77
CA ALA A 53 -0.10 -12.91 21.54
C ALA A 53 0.07 -14.17 20.66
N LEU A 54 -0.20 -14.07 19.35
CA LEU A 54 -0.02 -15.16 18.38
C LEU A 54 1.36 -15.15 17.71
N GLY A 55 2.23 -14.18 18.03
CA GLY A 55 3.53 -14.01 17.37
C GLY A 55 3.44 -13.58 15.90
N VAL A 56 2.33 -12.96 15.50
CA VAL A 56 2.08 -12.51 14.12
C VAL A 56 2.40 -11.02 14.00
N SER A 57 3.28 -10.68 13.08
CA SER A 57 3.58 -9.28 12.74
C SER A 57 2.40 -8.63 12.02
N THR A 58 2.17 -7.35 12.30
CA THR A 58 1.12 -6.57 11.66
C THR A 58 1.70 -5.30 11.03
N ILE A 59 0.94 -4.72 10.09
CA ILE A 59 1.28 -3.40 9.54
C ILE A 59 1.39 -2.35 10.65
N SER A 60 2.20 -1.30 10.43
CA SER A 60 2.35 -0.19 11.38
C SER A 60 1.04 0.62 11.52
N ASN A 61 1.00 1.54 12.48
CA ASN A 61 -0.15 2.42 12.64
C ASN A 61 -0.27 3.43 11.50
N GLY A 62 0.85 3.98 11.04
CA GLY A 62 0.89 4.86 9.87
C GLY A 62 0.42 4.15 8.60
N ALA A 63 0.87 2.90 8.36
CA ALA A 63 0.43 2.08 7.24
C ALA A 63 -1.09 1.79 7.30
N ALA A 64 -1.62 1.44 8.47
CA ALA A 64 -3.06 1.23 8.67
C ALA A 64 -3.86 2.51 8.36
N THR A 65 -3.38 3.66 8.83
CA THR A 65 -4.01 4.97 8.55
C THR A 65 -3.97 5.32 7.07
N ALA A 66 -2.85 5.06 6.40
CA ALA A 66 -2.72 5.27 4.96
C ALA A 66 -3.69 4.37 4.16
N LEU A 67 -3.82 3.08 4.54
CA LEU A 67 -4.80 2.17 3.94
C LEU A 67 -6.23 2.67 4.11
N ARG A 68 -6.62 3.08 5.33
CA ARG A 68 -7.92 3.70 5.59
C ARG A 68 -8.16 4.92 4.70
N PHE A 69 -7.17 5.81 4.60
CA PHE A 69 -7.25 7.02 3.78
C PHE A 69 -7.41 6.68 2.29
N LEU A 70 -6.56 5.81 1.74
CA LEU A 70 -6.60 5.39 0.34
C LEU A 70 -7.93 4.71 0.00
N THR A 71 -8.37 3.77 0.86
CA THR A 71 -9.66 3.07 0.70
C THR A 71 -10.82 4.05 0.64
N ARG A 72 -10.80 5.09 1.49
CA ARG A 72 -11.79 6.17 1.48
C ARG A 72 -11.69 7.03 0.22
N ALA A 73 -10.47 7.40 -0.19
CA ALA A 73 -10.23 8.28 -1.33
C ALA A 73 -10.76 7.68 -2.64
N VAL A 74 -10.52 6.36 -2.86
CA VAL A 74 -11.02 5.66 -4.05
C VAL A 74 -12.47 5.18 -3.91
N LYS A 75 -13.12 5.43 -2.74
CA LYS A 75 -14.48 4.99 -2.42
C LYS A 75 -14.66 3.48 -2.62
N ALA A 76 -13.68 2.71 -2.14
CA ALA A 76 -13.61 1.27 -2.39
C ALA A 76 -14.88 0.55 -1.90
N GLN A 77 -15.41 -0.32 -2.77
CA GLN A 77 -16.52 -1.24 -2.50
C GLN A 77 -16.10 -2.70 -2.63
N ALA A 78 -15.09 -2.97 -3.46
CA ALA A 78 -14.55 -4.30 -3.68
C ALA A 78 -13.03 -4.28 -3.53
N VAL A 79 -12.52 -4.96 -2.51
CA VAL A 79 -11.08 -5.02 -2.19
C VAL A 79 -10.61 -6.47 -2.24
N VAL A 80 -9.42 -6.69 -2.81
CA VAL A 80 -8.66 -7.93 -2.65
C VAL A 80 -7.52 -7.67 -1.68
N GLU A 81 -7.34 -8.54 -0.73
CA GLU A 81 -6.20 -8.55 0.19
C GLU A 81 -5.43 -9.85 0.04
N ILE A 82 -4.13 -9.75 -0.14
CA ILE A 82 -3.17 -10.86 -0.19
C ILE A 82 -2.36 -10.84 1.10
N GLY A 83 -2.54 -11.85 1.94
CA GLY A 83 -2.00 -11.88 3.30
C GLY A 83 -3.01 -11.32 4.31
N THR A 84 -3.90 -12.19 4.81
CA THR A 84 -4.93 -11.84 5.80
C THR A 84 -4.32 -11.54 7.17
N GLY A 85 -3.32 -12.34 7.57
CA GLY A 85 -2.81 -12.34 8.93
C GLY A 85 -3.96 -12.44 9.95
N THR A 86 -3.90 -11.64 10.98
CA THR A 86 -4.94 -11.54 12.01
C THR A 86 -6.02 -10.48 11.74
N GLY A 87 -6.00 -9.87 10.54
CA GLY A 87 -7.05 -8.98 10.05
C GLY A 87 -6.87 -7.50 10.36
N VAL A 88 -5.71 -7.07 10.86
CA VAL A 88 -5.44 -5.66 11.22
C VAL A 88 -5.55 -4.74 9.98
N SER A 89 -4.98 -5.12 8.86
CA SER A 89 -5.06 -4.36 7.59
C SER A 89 -6.50 -4.27 7.07
N ALA A 90 -7.22 -5.40 7.08
CA ALA A 90 -8.62 -5.43 6.67
C ALA A 90 -9.50 -4.55 7.56
N LEU A 91 -9.31 -4.54 8.89
CA LEU A 91 -10.04 -3.63 9.79
C LEU A 91 -9.80 -2.17 9.43
N ALA A 92 -8.54 -1.77 9.18
CA ALA A 92 -8.22 -0.41 8.75
C ALA A 92 -8.89 -0.07 7.40
N MET A 93 -8.92 -1.00 6.46
CA MET A 93 -9.61 -0.80 5.18
C MET A 93 -11.13 -0.70 5.36
N PHE A 94 -11.75 -1.52 6.22
CA PHE A 94 -13.18 -1.43 6.53
C PHE A 94 -13.59 -0.06 7.09
N GLU A 95 -12.76 0.59 7.90
CA GLU A 95 -13.01 1.95 8.37
C GLU A 95 -13.04 2.98 7.22
N GLY A 96 -12.25 2.76 6.16
CA GLY A 96 -12.26 3.58 4.95
C GLY A 96 -13.43 3.30 4.02
N MET A 97 -13.93 2.07 3.99
CA MET A 97 -14.99 1.60 3.08
C MET A 97 -16.38 2.10 3.49
N GLY A 98 -17.29 2.11 2.52
CA GLY A 98 -18.73 2.25 2.79
C GLY A 98 -19.31 0.99 3.48
N SER A 99 -20.53 1.11 4.00
CA SER A 99 -21.21 0.04 4.79
C SER A 99 -21.45 -1.26 4.01
N GLU A 100 -21.44 -1.22 2.69
CA GLU A 100 -21.70 -2.38 1.82
C GLU A 100 -20.44 -2.93 1.14
N GLY A 101 -19.28 -2.32 1.39
CA GLY A 101 -18.02 -2.75 0.79
C GLY A 101 -17.58 -4.14 1.26
N ILE A 102 -16.98 -4.92 0.38
CA ILE A 102 -16.58 -6.32 0.61
C ILE A 102 -15.07 -6.44 0.43
N ILE A 103 -14.42 -7.11 1.38
CA ILE A 103 -13.02 -7.53 1.27
C ILE A 103 -12.98 -9.03 0.99
N THR A 104 -12.26 -9.41 -0.07
CA THR A 104 -11.85 -10.79 -0.34
C THR A 104 -10.39 -10.92 0.10
N SER A 105 -10.14 -11.65 1.17
CA SER A 105 -8.81 -11.79 1.77
C SER A 105 -8.31 -13.23 1.64
N ILE A 106 -7.08 -13.40 1.17
CA ILE A 106 -6.49 -14.68 0.80
C ILE A 106 -5.25 -14.91 1.66
N ASP A 107 -5.15 -16.08 2.30
CA ASP A 107 -4.01 -16.47 3.11
C ASP A 107 -3.89 -17.98 3.17
N MET A 108 -2.66 -18.48 3.29
CA MET A 108 -2.40 -19.90 3.53
C MET A 108 -2.58 -20.29 5.00
N GLN A 109 -2.51 -19.34 5.92
CA GLN A 109 -2.49 -19.57 7.37
C GLN A 109 -3.93 -19.58 7.94
N VAL A 110 -4.53 -20.76 7.98
CA VAL A 110 -5.94 -20.94 8.42
C VAL A 110 -6.19 -20.44 9.84
N ASP A 111 -5.22 -20.64 10.75
CA ASP A 111 -5.35 -20.22 12.14
C ASP A 111 -5.35 -18.69 12.27
N GLN A 112 -4.53 -18.01 11.46
CA GLN A 112 -4.53 -16.54 11.40
C GLN A 112 -5.85 -16.02 10.83
N GLN A 113 -6.37 -16.63 9.77
CA GLN A 113 -7.70 -16.28 9.23
C GLN A 113 -8.83 -16.50 10.24
N ALA A 114 -8.74 -17.52 11.09
CA ALA A 114 -9.70 -17.73 12.16
C ALA A 114 -9.66 -16.55 13.18
N ALA A 115 -8.47 -16.08 13.54
CA ALA A 115 -8.30 -14.90 14.37
C ALA A 115 -8.84 -13.62 13.69
N ALA A 116 -8.56 -13.43 12.40
CA ALA A 116 -9.10 -12.31 11.61
C ALA A 116 -10.64 -12.32 11.59
N ARG A 117 -11.24 -13.47 11.35
CA ARG A 117 -12.70 -13.62 11.40
C ARG A 117 -13.27 -13.19 12.74
N LYS A 118 -12.64 -13.62 13.83
CA LYS A 118 -13.07 -13.23 15.18
C LYS A 118 -12.96 -11.71 15.36
N ALA A 119 -11.82 -11.10 14.96
CA ALA A 119 -11.61 -9.67 15.04
C ALA A 119 -12.68 -8.87 14.26
N PHE A 120 -13.06 -9.32 13.05
CA PHE A 120 -14.10 -8.68 12.25
C PHE A 120 -15.48 -8.77 12.92
N VAL A 121 -15.83 -9.93 13.47
CA VAL A 121 -17.11 -10.11 14.19
C VAL A 121 -17.16 -9.24 15.44
N ASP A 122 -16.08 -9.23 16.22
CA ASP A 122 -15.97 -8.41 17.44
C ASP A 122 -16.05 -6.89 17.12
N ALA A 123 -15.52 -6.46 15.96
CA ALA A 123 -15.65 -5.10 15.45
C ALA A 123 -17.02 -4.80 14.81
N GLY A 124 -17.98 -5.72 14.86
CA GLY A 124 -19.31 -5.53 14.29
C GLY A 124 -19.39 -5.59 12.76
N ILE A 125 -18.34 -6.10 12.09
CA ILE A 125 -18.36 -6.28 10.63
C ILE A 125 -19.27 -7.46 10.28
N ARG A 126 -20.29 -7.20 9.46
CA ARG A 126 -21.26 -8.24 9.04
C ARG A 126 -20.55 -9.31 8.19
N SER A 127 -20.94 -10.57 8.38
CA SER A 127 -20.28 -11.72 7.72
C SER A 127 -20.37 -11.72 6.18
N ASN A 128 -21.31 -10.99 5.61
CA ASN A 128 -21.42 -10.82 4.15
C ASN A 128 -20.45 -9.77 3.59
N ARG A 129 -19.71 -9.05 4.43
CA ARG A 129 -18.72 -8.05 4.02
C ARG A 129 -17.31 -8.58 3.87
N PHE A 130 -17.03 -9.82 4.24
CA PHE A 130 -15.72 -10.42 4.08
C PHE A 130 -15.81 -11.85 3.55
N ARG A 131 -14.84 -12.19 2.73
CA ARG A 131 -14.61 -13.54 2.21
C ARG A 131 -13.18 -13.92 2.54
N LEU A 132 -13.00 -14.82 3.50
CA LEU A 132 -11.69 -15.36 3.84
C LEU A 132 -11.50 -16.65 3.05
N ILE A 133 -10.49 -16.68 2.19
CA ILE A 133 -10.16 -17.80 1.32
C ILE A 133 -8.83 -18.38 1.78
N ALA A 134 -8.87 -19.61 2.30
CA ALA A 134 -7.66 -20.34 2.65
C ALA A 134 -7.05 -20.97 1.40
N GLY A 135 -5.81 -20.63 1.09
CA GLY A 135 -5.08 -21.16 -0.08
C GLY A 135 -3.94 -20.27 -0.53
N ALA A 136 -3.11 -20.80 -1.42
CA ALA A 136 -2.03 -20.05 -2.04
C ALA A 136 -2.61 -18.91 -2.91
N PRO A 137 -2.16 -17.65 -2.73
CA PRO A 137 -2.72 -16.53 -3.47
C PRO A 137 -2.65 -16.71 -4.98
N LEU A 138 -1.54 -17.19 -5.52
CA LEU A 138 -1.37 -17.41 -6.97
C LEU A 138 -2.30 -18.49 -7.54
N ASP A 139 -2.86 -19.38 -6.71
CA ASP A 139 -3.88 -20.35 -7.12
C ASP A 139 -5.30 -19.74 -7.11
N VAL A 140 -5.52 -18.71 -6.29
CA VAL A 140 -6.84 -18.09 -6.08
C VAL A 140 -7.04 -16.88 -6.99
N LEU A 141 -6.06 -15.99 -7.07
CA LEU A 141 -6.13 -14.74 -7.82
C LEU A 141 -6.58 -14.93 -9.28
N PRO A 142 -6.08 -15.94 -10.05
CA PRO A 142 -6.52 -16.16 -11.44
C PRO A 142 -8.01 -16.46 -11.60
N LYS A 143 -8.69 -16.89 -10.52
CA LYS A 143 -10.13 -17.18 -10.52
C LYS A 143 -11.00 -15.96 -10.20
N LEU A 144 -10.39 -14.86 -9.83
CA LEU A 144 -11.07 -13.60 -9.55
C LEU A 144 -11.31 -12.83 -10.86
N ARG A 145 -12.37 -12.02 -10.86
CA ARG A 145 -12.85 -11.31 -12.05
C ARG A 145 -11.93 -10.11 -12.38
N ASP A 146 -11.59 -9.97 -13.66
CA ASP A 146 -10.83 -8.84 -14.20
C ASP A 146 -11.60 -7.53 -14.04
N GLY A 147 -10.87 -6.44 -13.76
CA GLY A 147 -11.41 -5.09 -13.73
C GLY A 147 -12.53 -4.85 -12.71
N ALA A 148 -12.63 -5.69 -11.67
CA ALA A 148 -13.77 -5.70 -10.76
C ALA A 148 -13.47 -5.11 -9.38
N TYR A 149 -12.22 -4.74 -9.11
CA TYR A 149 -11.79 -4.34 -7.77
C TYR A 149 -11.32 -2.90 -7.75
N ASP A 150 -11.64 -2.21 -6.66
CA ASP A 150 -11.26 -0.83 -6.40
C ASP A 150 -9.87 -0.73 -5.78
N MET A 151 -9.46 -1.77 -5.04
CA MET A 151 -8.16 -1.83 -4.40
C MET A 151 -7.67 -3.28 -4.34
N VAL A 152 -6.36 -3.45 -4.53
CA VAL A 152 -5.62 -4.67 -4.21
C VAL A 152 -4.54 -4.32 -3.20
N PHE A 153 -4.59 -4.91 -2.01
CA PHE A 153 -3.56 -4.77 -0.98
C PHE A 153 -2.69 -6.02 -0.93
N VAL A 154 -1.39 -5.82 -1.08
CA VAL A 154 -0.38 -6.88 -1.13
C VAL A 154 0.45 -6.86 0.14
N ASN A 155 0.33 -7.91 0.94
CA ASN A 155 1.10 -8.16 2.17
C ASN A 155 1.38 -9.66 2.36
N GLY A 156 1.55 -10.36 1.26
CA GLY A 156 1.86 -11.79 1.22
C GLY A 156 3.35 -12.10 1.21
N ASP A 157 3.69 -13.26 0.64
CA ASP A 157 5.07 -13.68 0.44
C ASP A 157 5.82 -12.69 -0.47
N LYS A 158 6.98 -12.22 -0.01
CA LYS A 158 7.78 -11.23 -0.73
C LYS A 158 8.34 -11.78 -2.04
N LEU A 159 8.62 -13.07 -2.09
CA LEU A 159 9.12 -13.76 -3.29
C LEU A 159 8.11 -13.81 -4.45
N GLU A 160 6.82 -13.56 -4.15
CA GLU A 160 5.73 -13.57 -5.14
C GLU A 160 5.25 -12.14 -5.51
N TYR A 161 5.95 -11.07 -5.09
CA TYR A 161 5.49 -9.67 -5.26
C TYR A 161 5.36 -9.26 -6.72
N VAL A 162 6.24 -9.73 -7.61
CA VAL A 162 6.16 -9.44 -9.05
C VAL A 162 4.87 -10.01 -9.64
N GLU A 163 4.55 -11.27 -9.31
CA GLU A 163 3.34 -11.94 -9.75
C GLU A 163 2.08 -11.29 -9.17
N TYR A 164 2.14 -10.84 -7.92
CA TYR A 164 1.03 -10.12 -7.30
C TYR A 164 0.76 -8.78 -7.99
N VAL A 165 1.80 -8.05 -8.42
CA VAL A 165 1.64 -6.82 -9.21
C VAL A 165 0.94 -7.10 -10.53
N ALA A 166 1.37 -8.16 -11.25
CA ALA A 166 0.74 -8.55 -12.51
C ALA A 166 -0.75 -8.92 -12.32
N GLN A 167 -1.07 -9.64 -11.23
CA GLN A 167 -2.45 -9.96 -10.90
C GLN A 167 -3.24 -8.70 -10.49
N ALA A 168 -2.64 -7.79 -9.73
CA ALA A 168 -3.30 -6.54 -9.33
C ALA A 168 -3.67 -5.69 -10.54
N LEU A 169 -2.76 -5.56 -11.53
CA LEU A 169 -3.03 -4.84 -12.77
C LEU A 169 -4.26 -5.39 -13.50
N ARG A 170 -4.40 -6.72 -13.59
CA ARG A 170 -5.57 -7.36 -14.21
C ARG A 170 -6.85 -7.15 -13.41
N LEU A 171 -6.78 -7.30 -12.08
CA LEU A 171 -7.95 -7.28 -11.20
C LEU A 171 -8.53 -5.88 -11.01
N LEU A 172 -7.68 -4.85 -11.00
CA LEU A 172 -8.10 -3.47 -10.78
C LEU A 172 -8.93 -2.93 -11.96
N ARG A 173 -9.99 -2.19 -11.63
CA ARG A 173 -10.65 -1.32 -12.58
C ARG A 173 -9.80 -0.06 -12.85
N HIS A 174 -10.12 0.70 -13.91
CA HIS A 174 -9.56 2.05 -14.10
C HIS A 174 -9.82 2.94 -12.86
N GLY A 175 -8.81 3.64 -12.41
CA GLY A 175 -8.84 4.43 -11.17
C GLY A 175 -8.83 3.58 -9.89
N GLY A 176 -8.66 2.27 -9.98
CA GLY A 176 -8.40 1.39 -8.83
C GLY A 176 -6.94 1.49 -8.37
N VAL A 177 -6.65 1.09 -7.15
CA VAL A 177 -5.33 1.27 -6.51
C VAL A 177 -4.74 -0.06 -6.09
N VAL A 178 -3.49 -0.34 -6.47
CA VAL A 178 -2.68 -1.35 -5.81
C VAL A 178 -1.86 -0.71 -4.70
N VAL A 179 -1.73 -1.40 -3.58
CA VAL A 179 -0.87 -0.99 -2.45
C VAL A 179 0.00 -2.17 -2.05
N LEU A 180 1.33 -1.99 -2.12
CA LEU A 180 2.30 -2.97 -1.66
C LEU A 180 2.85 -2.55 -0.30
N ASN A 181 2.74 -3.42 0.69
CA ASN A 181 3.33 -3.23 2.02
C ASN A 181 4.80 -3.64 2.03
N ASP A 182 5.56 -3.18 3.03
CA ASP A 182 6.98 -3.48 3.24
C ASP A 182 7.85 -3.12 2.02
N ALA A 183 7.50 -2.05 1.32
CA ALA A 183 8.18 -1.60 0.10
C ALA A 183 9.60 -1.06 0.34
N LEU A 184 9.98 -0.79 1.59
CA LEU A 184 11.36 -0.45 1.98
C LEU A 184 12.12 -1.63 2.59
N TRP A 185 11.40 -2.68 3.00
CA TRP A 185 11.94 -3.94 3.48
C TRP A 185 13.10 -3.77 4.47
N LYS A 186 12.80 -3.24 5.66
CA LYS A 186 13.80 -3.00 6.73
C LYS A 186 14.96 -2.12 6.25
N ASN A 187 14.69 -1.17 5.34
CA ASN A 187 15.64 -0.31 4.65
C ASN A 187 16.60 -1.04 3.67
N LEU A 188 16.44 -2.34 3.44
CA LEU A 188 17.32 -3.12 2.55
C LEU A 188 17.10 -2.78 1.07
N VAL A 189 15.89 -2.35 0.69
CA VAL A 189 15.60 -1.93 -0.70
C VAL A 189 16.47 -0.76 -1.14
N ALA A 190 16.80 0.16 -0.23
CA ALA A 190 17.65 1.32 -0.51
C ALA A 190 19.16 0.99 -0.50
N ASP A 191 19.55 -0.16 0.03
CA ASP A 191 20.95 -0.62 0.07
C ASP A 191 21.29 -1.36 -1.24
N ALA A 192 22.01 -0.68 -2.13
CA ALA A 192 22.34 -1.21 -3.45
C ALA A 192 23.20 -2.49 -3.41
N ASP A 193 23.90 -2.74 -2.31
CA ASP A 193 24.77 -3.90 -2.15
C ASP A 193 24.04 -5.11 -1.54
N ASN A 194 22.78 -4.93 -1.12
CA ASN A 194 21.98 -6.04 -0.60
C ASN A 194 21.41 -6.88 -1.76
N GLU A 195 21.72 -8.16 -1.78
CA GLU A 195 21.32 -9.14 -2.79
C GLU A 195 20.43 -10.27 -2.21
N ASP A 196 19.81 -10.06 -1.03
CA ASP A 196 18.86 -11.02 -0.48
C ASP A 196 17.67 -11.20 -1.43
N ASP A 197 17.19 -12.42 -1.60
CA ASP A 197 16.16 -12.78 -2.58
C ASP A 197 14.90 -11.90 -2.44
N GLU A 198 14.38 -11.72 -1.23
CA GLU A 198 13.21 -10.87 -0.99
C GLU A 198 13.48 -9.40 -1.37
N THR A 199 14.69 -8.88 -1.08
CA THR A 199 15.05 -7.51 -1.42
C THR A 199 15.08 -7.31 -2.93
N VAL A 200 15.67 -8.26 -3.66
CA VAL A 200 15.75 -8.22 -5.12
C VAL A 200 14.34 -8.26 -5.73
N ILE A 201 13.50 -9.20 -5.31
CA ILE A 201 12.12 -9.33 -5.82
C ILE A 201 11.28 -8.11 -5.50
N ILE A 202 11.41 -7.52 -4.30
CA ILE A 202 10.70 -6.28 -3.98
C ILE A 202 11.16 -5.15 -4.92
N ARG A 203 12.46 -4.98 -5.17
CA ARG A 203 12.96 -3.98 -6.13
C ARG A 203 12.39 -4.20 -7.54
N GLU A 204 12.35 -5.44 -8.00
CA GLU A 204 11.75 -5.79 -9.29
C GLU A 204 10.26 -5.44 -9.34
N ALA A 205 9.50 -5.73 -8.28
CA ALA A 205 8.10 -5.38 -8.18
C ALA A 205 7.87 -3.86 -8.19
N LEU A 206 8.72 -3.10 -7.45
CA LEU A 206 8.66 -1.63 -7.44
C LEU A 206 8.99 -1.05 -8.82
N ALA A 207 10.01 -1.59 -9.50
CA ALA A 207 10.39 -1.18 -10.85
C ALA A 207 9.27 -1.50 -11.85
N ALA A 208 8.66 -2.68 -11.79
CA ALA A 208 7.55 -3.08 -12.65
C ALA A 208 6.36 -2.11 -12.53
N VAL A 209 6.06 -1.61 -11.32
CA VAL A 209 5.01 -0.60 -11.13
C VAL A 209 5.45 0.78 -11.63
N ALA A 210 6.71 1.18 -11.37
CA ALA A 210 7.18 2.53 -11.71
C ALA A 210 7.43 2.73 -13.21
N GLU A 211 7.76 1.66 -13.95
CA GLU A 211 8.12 1.69 -15.36
C GLU A 211 6.91 1.44 -16.30
N THR A 212 5.79 0.95 -15.78
CA THR A 212 4.60 0.77 -16.61
C THR A 212 3.80 2.06 -16.76
N GLU A 213 3.37 2.35 -17.99
CA GLU A 213 2.46 3.48 -18.28
C GLU A 213 1.04 3.27 -17.74
N GLU A 214 0.73 2.05 -17.29
CA GLU A 214 -0.59 1.70 -16.77
C GLU A 214 -0.80 2.11 -15.31
N PHE A 215 0.25 2.63 -14.63
CA PHE A 215 0.19 3.06 -13.24
C PHE A 215 0.75 4.46 -13.03
N THR A 216 0.04 5.26 -12.23
CA THR A 216 0.59 6.46 -11.58
C THR A 216 0.91 6.11 -10.12
N SER A 217 2.20 6.09 -9.77
CA SER A 217 2.69 5.53 -8.50
C SER A 217 3.31 6.54 -7.56
N VAL A 218 3.32 6.22 -6.26
CA VAL A 218 4.02 6.93 -5.19
C VAL A 218 4.55 5.94 -4.16
N LEU A 219 5.79 6.13 -3.70
CA LEU A 219 6.35 5.41 -2.56
C LEU A 219 6.25 6.28 -1.30
N LEU A 220 5.45 5.85 -0.35
CA LEU A 220 5.18 6.53 0.92
C LEU A 220 6.06 5.93 2.02
N PRO A 221 6.88 6.73 2.72
CA PRO A 221 7.75 6.23 3.78
C PRO A 221 6.99 6.13 5.12
N VAL A 222 5.92 5.35 5.15
CA VAL A 222 5.14 5.02 6.36
C VAL A 222 5.31 3.54 6.68
N GLY A 223 5.43 3.19 7.94
CA GLY A 223 5.76 1.83 8.34
C GLY A 223 7.11 1.39 7.74
N ASP A 224 7.12 0.20 7.14
CA ASP A 224 8.25 -0.31 6.35
C ASP A 224 8.08 0.01 4.84
N GLY A 225 7.44 1.13 4.52
CA GLY A 225 7.17 1.62 3.18
C GLY A 225 5.87 1.08 2.58
N LEU A 226 5.09 1.98 1.99
CA LEU A 226 3.94 1.64 1.16
C LEU A 226 4.15 2.17 -0.24
N LEU A 227 4.24 1.30 -1.25
CA LEU A 227 4.02 1.70 -2.63
C LEU A 227 2.52 1.73 -2.89
N ALA A 228 2.00 2.85 -3.38
CA ALA A 228 0.62 2.95 -3.87
C ALA A 228 0.63 3.37 -5.33
N ALA A 229 -0.18 2.71 -6.18
CA ALA A 229 -0.28 3.03 -7.59
C ALA A 229 -1.73 2.96 -8.09
N ILE A 230 -2.14 4.00 -8.81
CA ILE A 230 -3.47 4.11 -9.42
C ILE A 230 -3.37 3.56 -10.84
N LYS A 231 -4.28 2.65 -11.19
CA LYS A 231 -4.40 2.15 -12.56
C LYS A 231 -5.07 3.19 -13.46
N GLU A 232 -4.39 3.54 -14.55
CA GLU A 232 -4.88 4.46 -15.57
C GLU A 232 -6.04 3.87 -16.41
#